data_3f675c7930c050161ee760141db2684b
#
_entry.id   3f675c7930c050161ee760141db2684b
#
_cell.length_a   1.000
_cell.length_b   1.000
_cell.length_c   1.000
_cell.angle_alpha   90.00
_cell.angle_beta   90.00
_cell.angle_gamma   90.00
#
_symmetry.space_group_name_H-M   'P 1'
#
loop_
_entity.id
_entity.type
_entity.pdbx_description
1 polymer ?
#
loop_
_entity_poly.entity_id
_entity_poly.type
_entity_poly.pdbx_seq_one_letter_code
_entity_poly.pdbx_strand_id
1 'polypeptide(L)'
;IDKKRIKKLQELSPDIAEQFKVPIYAYKNIINQTCNIRIEALEEFGFDSNPVEINFQTIKKALPTIKLAALSIDDTEGENSSGNGNTIIEAGEYVIATVYIQNHSPFDAKNLKVKFIKPEKEKYVHLTQLDSVFNLPKISSGDFSKINFDFSVTPRFEKQGKTDIPINMQLFHDDKLLEVIDLKLKLKNRNNSVSSVNISKIAVEQDVLLKEI
;
A
#
# COMPACT_ATOMS: atom_id res chain seq x y z
N ILE A 1 17.45 -26.50 -5.40
CA ILE A 1 16.83 -27.68 -4.72
C ILE A 1 16.46 -28.64 -5.81
N ASP A 2 17.35 -29.62 -6.06
CA ASP A 2 17.09 -30.70 -6.98
C ASP A 2 16.05 -31.65 -6.38
N LYS A 3 14.80 -31.51 -6.80
CA LYS A 3 13.76 -32.49 -6.47
C LYS A 3 13.47 -33.31 -7.72
N LYS A 4 14.08 -34.48 -7.81
CA LYS A 4 13.71 -35.48 -8.80
C LYS A 4 12.33 -36.02 -8.43
N ARG A 5 11.35 -35.88 -9.34
CA ARG A 5 10.03 -36.50 -9.22
C ARG A 5 9.91 -37.53 -10.34
N ILE A 6 9.57 -38.72 -9.96
CA ILE A 6 9.34 -39.82 -10.91
C ILE A 6 7.84 -40.08 -10.94
N LYS A 7 7.24 -40.06 -12.13
CA LYS A 7 5.88 -40.54 -12.38
C LYS A 7 6.03 -41.79 -13.22
N LYS A 8 5.51 -42.92 -12.74
CA LYS A 8 5.41 -44.15 -13.58
C LYS A 8 4.25 -43.94 -14.55
N LEU A 9 4.50 -44.11 -15.80
CA LEU A 9 3.49 -44.17 -16.85
C LEU A 9 3.12 -45.64 -17.11
N GLN A 10 1.91 -45.87 -17.61
CA GLN A 10 1.50 -47.18 -18.08
C GLN A 10 2.17 -47.43 -19.43
N GLU A 11 2.14 -48.68 -19.90
CA GLU A 11 2.60 -49.03 -21.23
C GLU A 11 1.85 -48.21 -22.28
N LEU A 12 2.59 -47.46 -23.10
CA LEU A 12 2.04 -46.68 -24.18
C LEU A 12 2.07 -47.48 -25.47
N SER A 13 0.90 -47.71 -26.07
CA SER A 13 0.85 -48.27 -27.42
C SER A 13 1.40 -47.30 -28.45
N PRO A 14 1.90 -47.76 -29.58
CA PRO A 14 2.32 -46.88 -30.67
C PRO A 14 1.22 -45.85 -31.02
N ASP A 15 1.64 -44.63 -31.32
CA ASP A 15 0.77 -43.49 -31.69
C ASP A 15 -0.17 -42.95 -30.60
N ILE A 16 0.00 -43.39 -29.34
CA ILE A 16 -0.75 -42.86 -28.21
C ILE A 16 0.13 -41.85 -27.44
N ALA A 17 -0.42 -40.64 -27.21
CA ALA A 17 0.20 -39.63 -26.38
C ALA A 17 -0.50 -39.55 -24.98
N GLU A 18 0.29 -39.56 -23.93
CA GLU A 18 -0.22 -39.28 -22.57
C GLU A 18 0.12 -37.87 -22.14
N GLN A 19 -0.87 -37.16 -21.60
CA GLN A 19 -0.70 -35.83 -21.06
C GLN A 19 -0.62 -35.88 -19.53
N PHE A 20 0.36 -35.19 -18.95
CA PHE A 20 0.46 -35.03 -17.51
C PHE A 20 0.71 -33.58 -17.11
N LYS A 21 0.26 -33.19 -15.91
CA LYS A 21 0.44 -31.85 -15.36
C LYS A 21 1.50 -31.91 -14.26
N VAL A 22 2.50 -31.05 -14.37
CA VAL A 22 3.51 -30.84 -13.33
C VAL A 22 3.22 -29.54 -12.60
N PRO A 23 2.73 -29.58 -11.35
CA PRO A 23 2.47 -28.35 -10.60
C PRO A 23 3.79 -27.70 -10.17
N ILE A 24 3.92 -26.42 -10.45
CA ILE A 24 5.04 -25.58 -10.03
C ILE A 24 4.54 -24.62 -8.97
N TYR A 25 5.19 -24.60 -7.80
CA TYR A 25 4.84 -23.73 -6.68
C TYR A 25 5.92 -22.70 -6.43
N ALA A 26 5.55 -21.41 -6.44
CA ALA A 26 6.40 -20.32 -6.00
C ALA A 26 6.18 -20.03 -4.52
N TYR A 27 7.23 -20.06 -3.72
CA TYR A 27 7.17 -19.69 -2.30
C TYR A 27 7.21 -18.16 -2.12
N LYS A 28 6.68 -17.66 -0.98
CA LYS A 28 6.64 -16.22 -0.67
C LYS A 28 8.02 -15.53 -0.66
N ASN A 29 9.08 -16.29 -0.42
CA ASN A 29 10.46 -15.81 -0.38
C ASN A 29 11.24 -16.07 -1.69
N ILE A 30 10.53 -16.28 -2.79
CA ILE A 30 11.17 -16.48 -4.10
C ILE A 30 12.03 -15.26 -4.45
N ILE A 31 13.19 -15.50 -5.03
CA ILE A 31 14.11 -14.49 -5.55
C ILE A 31 14.06 -14.42 -7.06
N ASN A 32 14.59 -13.36 -7.65
CA ASN A 32 14.77 -13.28 -9.09
C ASN A 32 15.87 -14.25 -9.52
N GLN A 33 15.50 -15.27 -10.30
CA GLN A 33 16.45 -16.25 -10.80
C GLN A 33 15.90 -16.97 -12.03
N THR A 34 16.79 -17.51 -12.84
CA THR A 34 16.41 -18.46 -13.88
C THR A 34 16.28 -19.85 -13.27
N CYS A 35 15.18 -20.51 -13.56
CA CYS A 35 14.93 -21.90 -13.18
C CYS A 35 14.93 -22.76 -14.43
N ASN A 36 15.46 -23.96 -14.31
CA ASN A 36 15.46 -24.97 -15.34
C ASN A 36 14.66 -26.20 -14.87
N ILE A 37 13.80 -26.72 -15.73
CA ILE A 37 13.13 -28.00 -15.53
C ILE A 37 13.58 -28.90 -16.68
N ARG A 38 14.21 -30.01 -16.33
CA ARG A 38 14.54 -31.07 -17.26
C ARG A 38 13.50 -32.19 -17.16
N ILE A 39 12.93 -32.56 -18.28
CA ILE A 39 11.96 -33.65 -18.42
C ILE A 39 12.58 -34.70 -19.31
N GLU A 40 12.55 -35.94 -18.84
CA GLU A 40 13.13 -37.08 -19.53
C GLU A 40 12.21 -38.29 -19.32
N ALA A 41 11.90 -39.00 -20.35
CA ALA A 41 11.23 -40.30 -20.27
C ALA A 41 12.28 -41.40 -20.29
N LEU A 42 12.23 -42.24 -19.27
CA LEU A 42 13.12 -43.38 -19.12
C LEU A 42 12.34 -44.66 -19.45
N GLU A 43 12.92 -45.49 -20.25
CA GLU A 43 12.35 -46.75 -20.68
C GLU A 43 13.19 -47.93 -20.15
N GLU A 44 12.55 -49.04 -19.80
CA GLU A 44 13.18 -50.18 -19.12
C GLU A 44 14.29 -50.84 -19.92
N PHE A 45 14.16 -50.80 -21.25
CA PHE A 45 15.12 -51.43 -22.16
C PHE A 45 16.19 -50.48 -22.71
N GLY A 46 16.22 -49.22 -22.20
CA GLY A 46 17.24 -48.22 -22.51
C GLY A 46 16.97 -47.40 -23.78
N PHE A 47 15.74 -47.39 -24.28
CA PHE A 47 15.30 -46.50 -25.37
C PHE A 47 14.78 -45.18 -24.79
N ASP A 48 15.59 -44.54 -23.93
CA ASP A 48 15.24 -43.30 -23.27
C ASP A 48 15.01 -42.14 -24.25
N SER A 49 14.09 -41.24 -23.93
CA SER A 49 13.90 -40.07 -24.77
C SER A 49 15.02 -39.05 -24.60
N ASN A 50 15.24 -38.24 -25.64
CA ASN A 50 16.04 -37.04 -25.45
C ASN A 50 15.38 -36.14 -24.40
N PRO A 51 16.16 -35.59 -23.44
CA PRO A 51 15.62 -34.70 -22.44
C PRO A 51 15.12 -33.40 -23.06
N VAL A 52 13.98 -32.93 -22.55
CA VAL A 52 13.44 -31.60 -22.86
C VAL A 52 13.73 -30.66 -21.70
N GLU A 53 14.33 -29.51 -21.99
CA GLU A 53 14.63 -28.50 -21.01
C GLU A 53 13.70 -27.29 -21.18
N ILE A 54 13.07 -26.89 -20.07
CA ILE A 54 12.20 -25.72 -20.00
C ILE A 54 12.84 -24.70 -19.07
N ASN A 55 13.21 -23.55 -19.61
CA ASN A 55 13.75 -22.44 -18.85
C ASN A 55 12.67 -21.39 -18.60
N PHE A 56 12.55 -20.92 -17.36
CA PHE A 56 11.67 -19.82 -16.98
C PHE A 56 12.31 -18.97 -15.90
N GLN A 57 11.87 -17.72 -15.80
CA GLN A 57 12.35 -16.80 -14.79
C GLN A 57 11.35 -16.69 -13.63
N THR A 58 11.86 -16.72 -12.41
CA THR A 58 11.09 -16.32 -11.25
C THR A 58 11.37 -14.87 -10.93
N ILE A 59 10.32 -14.14 -10.59
CA ILE A 59 10.42 -12.72 -10.23
C ILE A 59 9.89 -12.55 -8.80
N LYS A 60 10.71 -11.95 -7.94
CA LYS A 60 10.27 -11.59 -6.59
C LYS A 60 9.10 -10.62 -6.69
N LYS A 61 8.00 -10.91 -5.98
CA LYS A 61 6.87 -9.98 -5.87
C LYS A 61 7.37 -8.67 -5.28
N ALA A 62 7.30 -7.60 -6.06
CA ALA A 62 7.63 -6.26 -5.57
C ALA A 62 6.53 -5.78 -4.61
N LEU A 63 6.94 -5.07 -3.55
CA LEU A 63 6.01 -4.37 -2.68
C LEU A 63 5.56 -3.07 -3.35
N PRO A 64 4.30 -2.65 -3.17
CA PRO A 64 3.85 -1.38 -3.71
C PRO A 64 4.55 -0.21 -3.00
N THR A 65 4.87 0.82 -3.76
CA THR A 65 5.39 2.08 -3.26
C THR A 65 4.24 3.08 -3.22
N ILE A 66 3.73 3.34 -2.02
CA ILE A 66 2.60 4.26 -1.80
C ILE A 66 3.14 5.49 -1.11
N LYS A 67 2.76 6.67 -1.57
CA LYS A 67 3.17 7.94 -0.96
C LYS A 67 1.96 8.79 -0.58
N LEU A 68 2.13 9.55 0.49
CA LEU A 68 1.21 10.65 0.81
C LEU A 68 1.36 11.72 -0.28
N ALA A 69 0.27 11.97 -1.00
CA ALA A 69 0.24 12.95 -2.07
C ALA A 69 -0.28 14.31 -1.57
N ALA A 70 -1.33 14.30 -0.76
CA ALA A 70 -1.93 15.50 -0.20
C ALA A 70 -2.70 15.18 1.10
N LEU A 71 -2.94 16.24 1.85
CA LEU A 71 -3.82 16.25 3.01
C LEU A 71 -4.68 17.51 2.91
N SER A 72 -5.99 17.37 3.07
CA SER A 72 -6.92 18.50 3.20
C SER A 72 -7.67 18.45 4.52
N ILE A 73 -8.01 19.60 5.03
CA ILE A 73 -8.74 19.79 6.28
C ILE A 73 -10.09 20.40 5.96
N ASP A 74 -11.13 19.85 6.53
CA ASP A 74 -12.49 20.37 6.51
C ASP A 74 -12.95 20.56 7.96
N ASP A 75 -13.13 21.81 8.35
CA ASP A 75 -13.62 22.28 9.64
C ASP A 75 -14.95 23.03 9.51
N THR A 76 -15.62 22.89 8.34
CA THR A 76 -16.95 23.52 8.15
C THR A 76 -17.99 22.88 9.07
N GLU A 77 -19.03 23.62 9.40
CA GLU A 77 -20.14 23.07 10.19
C GLU A 77 -20.91 22.04 9.35
N GLY A 78 -21.03 20.81 9.89
CA GLY A 78 -21.64 19.68 9.20
C GLY A 78 -21.92 18.49 10.12
N GLU A 79 -22.32 17.35 9.55
CA GLU A 79 -22.63 16.15 10.35
C GLU A 79 -21.46 15.64 11.17
N ASN A 80 -20.24 15.74 10.63
CA ASN A 80 -19.03 15.15 11.20
C ASN A 80 -17.89 16.18 11.35
N SER A 81 -18.19 17.45 11.24
CA SER A 81 -17.24 18.54 11.47
C SER A 81 -17.93 19.74 12.13
N SER A 82 -17.23 20.43 12.99
CA SER A 82 -17.72 21.66 13.62
C SER A 82 -16.55 22.59 13.88
N GLY A 83 -16.46 23.64 13.09
CA GLY A 83 -15.44 24.66 13.17
C GLY A 83 -15.91 25.91 12.44
N ASN A 84 -14.99 26.76 12.04
CA ASN A 84 -15.30 28.05 11.42
C ASN A 84 -15.10 28.09 9.91
N GLY A 85 -14.77 26.96 9.28
CA GLY A 85 -14.60 26.81 7.83
C GLY A 85 -13.35 27.46 7.25
N ASN A 86 -12.34 27.72 8.09
CA ASN A 86 -11.11 28.36 7.64
C ASN A 86 -10.00 27.40 7.19
N THR A 87 -10.26 26.08 7.23
CA THR A 87 -9.32 24.99 6.90
C THR A 87 -8.09 24.92 7.81
N ILE A 88 -8.16 25.52 8.98
CA ILE A 88 -7.09 25.58 9.98
C ILE A 88 -7.55 24.81 11.21
N ILE A 89 -6.74 23.91 11.72
CA ILE A 89 -7.08 23.13 12.92
C ILE A 89 -6.93 24.02 14.16
N GLU A 90 -8.03 24.28 14.85
CA GLU A 90 -8.06 25.05 16.09
C GLU A 90 -8.53 24.18 17.27
N ALA A 91 -8.14 24.55 18.48
CA ALA A 91 -8.52 23.80 19.67
C ALA A 91 -10.02 23.96 19.99
N GLY A 92 -10.71 22.84 20.16
CA GLY A 92 -12.14 22.76 20.41
C GLY A 92 -12.98 22.45 19.19
N GLU A 93 -12.39 22.40 18.02
CA GLU A 93 -13.06 22.03 16.77
C GLU A 93 -13.06 20.52 16.55
N TYR A 94 -14.04 20.08 15.79
CA TYR A 94 -14.14 18.72 15.25
C TYR A 94 -13.87 18.77 13.75
N VAL A 95 -12.85 18.06 13.31
CA VAL A 95 -12.24 18.26 12.00
C VAL A 95 -12.24 16.95 11.22
N ILE A 96 -12.59 17.02 9.93
CA ILE A 96 -12.40 15.93 8.98
C ILE A 96 -11.10 16.17 8.22
N ALA A 97 -10.19 15.19 8.27
CA ALA A 97 -9.01 15.19 7.44
C ALA A 97 -9.18 14.21 6.29
N THR A 98 -8.92 14.66 5.08
CA THR A 98 -8.86 13.79 3.88
C THR A 98 -7.42 13.59 3.47
N VAL A 99 -6.97 12.36 3.53
CA VAL A 99 -5.63 11.91 3.10
C VAL A 99 -5.71 11.41 1.67
N TYR A 100 -4.87 11.92 0.79
CA TYR A 100 -4.69 11.44 -0.56
C TYR A 100 -3.36 10.68 -0.64
N ILE A 101 -3.43 9.44 -1.09
CA ILE A 101 -2.26 8.60 -1.32
C ILE A 101 -2.16 8.24 -2.80
N GLN A 102 -0.93 8.11 -3.29
CA GLN A 102 -0.65 7.79 -4.69
C GLN A 102 0.17 6.51 -4.79
N ASN A 103 -0.15 5.69 -5.78
CA ASN A 103 0.65 4.52 -6.12
C ASN A 103 1.77 4.90 -7.10
N HIS A 104 3.00 4.94 -6.60
CA HIS A 104 4.21 5.20 -7.40
C HIS A 104 4.85 3.93 -7.97
N SER A 105 4.21 2.76 -7.80
CA SER A 105 4.71 1.51 -8.39
C SER A 105 4.37 1.45 -9.87
N PRO A 106 5.15 0.73 -10.69
CA PRO A 106 4.83 0.46 -12.09
C PRO A 106 3.73 -0.60 -12.27
N PHE A 107 3.05 -0.99 -11.19
CA PHE A 107 1.98 -2.01 -11.17
C PHE A 107 0.86 -1.61 -10.19
N ASP A 108 -0.30 -2.26 -10.34
CA ASP A 108 -1.45 -2.05 -9.47
C ASP A 108 -1.14 -2.44 -8.02
N ALA A 109 -1.45 -1.58 -7.08
CA ALA A 109 -1.44 -1.88 -5.66
C ALA A 109 -2.79 -2.45 -5.22
N LYS A 110 -2.77 -3.64 -4.63
CA LYS A 110 -3.96 -4.37 -4.14
C LYS A 110 -3.77 -4.75 -2.68
N ASN A 111 -4.86 -5.11 -2.02
CA ASN A 111 -4.84 -5.56 -0.61
C ASN A 111 -4.17 -4.55 0.33
N LEU A 112 -4.38 -3.27 0.07
CA LEU A 112 -3.91 -2.20 0.93
C LEU A 112 -4.93 -1.94 2.04
N LYS A 113 -4.42 -1.68 3.24
CA LYS A 113 -5.20 -1.26 4.40
C LYS A 113 -4.52 -0.07 5.06
N VAL A 114 -5.32 0.80 5.63
CA VAL A 114 -4.85 1.97 6.38
C VAL A 114 -5.45 1.96 7.77
N LYS A 115 -4.66 2.37 8.75
CA LYS A 115 -5.08 2.62 10.12
C LYS A 115 -4.50 3.95 10.59
N PHE A 116 -5.32 4.80 11.19
CA PHE A 116 -4.85 6.02 11.84
C PHE A 116 -4.58 5.75 13.32
N ILE A 117 -3.44 6.21 13.79
CA ILE A 117 -2.99 6.00 15.16
C ILE A 117 -2.47 7.30 15.79
N LYS A 118 -2.52 7.36 17.10
CA LYS A 118 -1.87 8.39 17.92
C LYS A 118 -1.17 7.72 19.10
N PRO A 119 -0.19 8.38 19.75
CA PRO A 119 0.42 7.84 20.97
C PRO A 119 -0.63 7.65 22.08
N GLU A 120 -0.58 6.53 22.78
CA GLU A 120 -1.50 6.22 23.89
C GLU A 120 -1.50 7.29 24.99
N LYS A 121 -0.33 7.89 25.24
CA LYS A 121 -0.16 8.95 26.23
C LYS A 121 -0.81 10.28 25.83
N GLU A 122 -1.15 10.46 24.54
CA GLU A 122 -1.80 11.66 24.06
C GLU A 122 -3.31 11.60 24.34
N LYS A 123 -3.74 12.31 25.38
CA LYS A 123 -5.13 12.32 25.88
C LYS A 123 -5.98 13.46 25.33
N TYR A 124 -5.36 14.45 24.72
CA TYR A 124 -6.03 15.68 24.31
C TYR A 124 -6.31 15.77 22.82
N VAL A 125 -5.90 14.73 22.08
CA VAL A 125 -6.28 14.49 20.69
C VAL A 125 -7.22 13.30 20.67
N HIS A 126 -8.44 13.50 20.19
CA HIS A 126 -9.46 12.46 20.06
C HIS A 126 -9.60 12.09 18.61
N LEU A 127 -9.36 10.84 18.28
CA LEU A 127 -9.50 10.25 16.95
C LEU A 127 -10.73 9.35 16.97
N THR A 128 -11.76 9.69 16.18
CA THR A 128 -13.06 8.99 16.22
C THR A 128 -12.91 7.54 15.73
N GLN A 129 -12.15 7.33 14.67
CA GLN A 129 -11.92 6.01 14.10
C GLN A 129 -10.64 5.38 14.66
N LEU A 130 -10.30 5.63 15.93
CA LEU A 130 -9.17 4.98 16.58
C LEU A 130 -9.33 3.46 16.48
N ASP A 131 -8.26 2.79 16.06
CA ASP A 131 -8.20 1.35 15.80
C ASP A 131 -9.03 0.83 14.62
N SER A 132 -9.77 1.66 13.91
CA SER A 132 -10.46 1.27 12.69
C SER A 132 -9.49 1.00 11.55
N VAL A 133 -9.77 -0.04 10.77
CA VAL A 133 -9.00 -0.42 9.59
C VAL A 133 -9.79 -0.10 8.34
N PHE A 134 -9.24 0.73 7.49
CA PHE A 134 -9.81 1.11 6.20
C PHE A 134 -9.22 0.21 5.12
N ASN A 135 -10.09 -0.58 4.46
CA ASN A 135 -9.67 -1.33 3.28
C ASN A 135 -9.69 -0.42 2.06
N LEU A 136 -8.60 -0.37 1.33
CA LEU A 136 -8.51 0.44 0.13
C LEU A 136 -8.87 -0.39 -1.11
N PRO A 137 -9.54 0.23 -2.09
CA PRO A 137 -9.70 -0.38 -3.40
C PRO A 137 -8.35 -0.61 -4.07
N LYS A 138 -8.34 -1.32 -5.16
CA LYS A 138 -7.17 -1.39 -6.04
C LYS A 138 -6.80 0.03 -6.50
N ILE A 139 -5.52 0.39 -6.38
CA ILE A 139 -4.97 1.65 -6.87
C ILE A 139 -4.07 1.32 -8.06
N SER A 140 -4.44 1.74 -9.26
CA SER A 140 -3.62 1.51 -10.46
C SER A 140 -2.29 2.27 -10.38
N SER A 141 -1.34 1.90 -11.21
CA SER A 141 -0.06 2.61 -11.30
C SER A 141 -0.28 4.09 -11.62
N GLY A 142 0.27 4.98 -10.81
CA GLY A 142 0.12 6.43 -10.94
C GLY A 142 -1.16 7.03 -10.36
N ASP A 143 -2.18 6.20 -10.08
CA ASP A 143 -3.47 6.65 -9.56
C ASP A 143 -3.46 6.97 -8.07
N PHE A 144 -4.54 7.63 -7.63
CA PHE A 144 -4.76 8.08 -6.27
C PHE A 144 -5.90 7.32 -5.60
N SER A 145 -5.86 7.29 -4.27
CA SER A 145 -6.99 6.95 -3.42
C SER A 145 -7.11 7.96 -2.29
N LYS A 146 -8.33 8.17 -1.77
CA LYS A 146 -8.60 9.07 -0.65
C LYS A 146 -9.19 8.32 0.53
N ILE A 147 -8.84 8.77 1.74
CA ILE A 147 -9.35 8.24 2.99
C ILE A 147 -9.68 9.43 3.91
N ASN A 148 -10.86 9.41 4.50
CA ASN A 148 -11.26 10.41 5.49
C ASN A 148 -11.11 9.84 6.89
N PHE A 149 -10.70 10.67 7.83
CA PHE A 149 -10.76 10.39 9.26
C PHE A 149 -11.09 11.65 10.04
N ASP A 150 -11.75 11.48 11.18
CA ASP A 150 -12.24 12.59 11.99
C ASP A 150 -11.48 12.64 13.30
N PHE A 151 -11.16 13.85 13.73
CA PHE A 151 -10.49 14.05 15.01
C PHE A 151 -10.85 15.41 15.61
N SER A 152 -10.59 15.55 16.90
CA SER A 152 -10.65 16.83 17.59
C SER A 152 -9.44 17.03 18.49
N VAL A 153 -9.11 18.29 18.76
CA VAL A 153 -8.03 18.68 19.65
C VAL A 153 -8.60 19.52 20.77
N THR A 154 -8.43 19.09 22.02
CA THR A 154 -8.98 19.83 23.15
C THR A 154 -8.17 21.11 23.47
N PRO A 155 -8.77 22.14 24.08
CA PRO A 155 -8.04 23.35 24.49
C PRO A 155 -6.88 23.09 25.47
N ARG A 156 -6.88 21.94 26.16
CA ARG A 156 -5.77 21.54 27.04
C ARG A 156 -4.51 21.19 26.29
N PHE A 157 -4.61 20.70 25.05
CA PHE A 157 -3.47 20.44 24.20
C PHE A 157 -2.71 21.73 23.86
N GLU A 158 -3.44 22.78 23.47
CA GLU A 158 -2.89 24.10 23.20
C GLU A 158 -2.22 24.70 24.45
N LYS A 159 -2.86 24.58 25.65
CA LYS A 159 -2.31 25.07 26.91
C LYS A 159 -0.99 24.42 27.32
N GLN A 160 -0.65 23.25 26.74
CA GLN A 160 0.65 22.63 26.95
C GLN A 160 1.74 23.18 26.02
N GLY A 161 1.43 24.18 25.19
CA GLY A 161 2.34 24.73 24.18
C GLY A 161 2.61 23.81 23.01
N LYS A 162 1.80 22.76 22.85
CA LYS A 162 1.94 21.81 21.74
C LYS A 162 1.24 22.36 20.50
N THR A 163 1.89 22.23 19.36
CA THR A 163 1.35 22.59 18.04
C THR A 163 1.31 21.40 17.09
N ASP A 164 2.22 20.45 17.21
CA ASP A 164 2.26 19.28 16.36
C ASP A 164 1.27 18.21 16.87
N ILE A 165 0.27 17.90 16.07
CA ILE A 165 -0.77 16.93 16.40
C ILE A 165 -0.25 15.54 15.98
N PRO A 166 0.00 14.63 16.93
CA PRO A 166 0.74 13.40 16.67
C PRO A 166 -0.18 12.30 16.12
N ILE A 167 -0.77 12.52 14.95
CA ILE A 167 -1.54 11.49 14.24
C ILE A 167 -0.67 10.94 13.11
N ASN A 168 -0.51 9.63 13.09
CA ASN A 168 0.21 8.91 12.06
C ASN A 168 -0.73 7.99 11.29
N MET A 169 -0.40 7.73 10.04
CA MET A 169 -1.05 6.75 9.20
C MET A 169 -0.16 5.51 9.07
N GLN A 170 -0.68 4.36 9.48
CA GLN A 170 -0.08 3.05 9.20
C GLN A 170 -0.64 2.50 7.91
N LEU A 171 0.22 2.13 6.98
CA LEU A 171 -0.13 1.49 5.73
C LEU A 171 0.27 0.01 5.77
N PHE A 172 -0.66 -0.86 5.40
CA PHE A 172 -0.45 -2.31 5.36
C PHE A 172 -0.66 -2.83 3.94
N HIS A 173 0.07 -3.87 3.59
CA HIS A 173 -0.09 -4.65 2.37
C HIS A 173 -0.08 -6.14 2.72
N ASP A 174 -1.11 -6.89 2.29
CA ASP A 174 -1.30 -8.30 2.66
C ASP A 174 -1.17 -8.51 4.21
N ASP A 175 -1.82 -7.64 5.00
CA ASP A 175 -1.82 -7.61 6.47
C ASP A 175 -0.44 -7.38 7.14
N LYS A 176 0.58 -7.01 6.37
CA LYS A 176 1.89 -6.64 6.90
C LYS A 176 2.07 -5.14 6.86
N LEU A 177 2.58 -4.59 7.94
CA LEU A 177 2.93 -3.17 8.00
C LEU A 177 3.96 -2.87 6.91
N LEU A 178 3.61 -1.96 6.01
CA LEU A 178 4.46 -1.49 4.92
C LEU A 178 5.22 -0.23 5.35
N GLU A 179 4.51 0.74 5.93
CA GLU A 179 5.06 2.04 6.30
C GLU A 179 4.23 2.71 7.39
N VAL A 180 4.85 3.61 8.15
CA VAL A 180 4.19 4.55 9.06
C VAL A 180 4.49 5.95 8.57
N ILE A 181 3.46 6.71 8.25
CA ILE A 181 3.56 8.06 7.67
C ILE A 181 3.09 9.08 8.73
N ASP A 182 3.96 10.03 9.07
CA ASP A 182 3.60 11.19 9.88
C ASP A 182 2.80 12.19 9.02
N LEU A 183 1.58 12.49 9.42
CA LEU A 183 0.69 13.38 8.69
C LEU A 183 1.04 14.87 8.86
N LYS A 184 1.95 15.20 9.78
CA LYS A 184 2.44 16.59 10.04
C LYS A 184 1.34 17.61 10.25
N LEU A 185 0.27 17.19 10.94
CA LEU A 185 -0.85 18.05 11.30
C LEU A 185 -0.42 19.08 12.34
N LYS A 186 -0.85 20.33 12.18
CA LYS A 186 -0.50 21.42 13.09
C LYS A 186 -1.72 22.15 13.60
N LEU A 187 -1.76 22.34 14.92
CA LEU A 187 -2.71 23.21 15.57
C LEU A 187 -2.30 24.67 15.38
N LYS A 188 -3.22 25.54 15.04
CA LYS A 188 -3.00 26.99 15.06
C LYS A 188 -2.80 27.44 16.49
N ASN A 189 -1.70 28.11 16.77
CA ASN A 189 -1.47 28.74 18.05
C ASN A 189 -2.14 30.09 18.06
N ARG A 190 -3.15 30.27 18.93
CA ARG A 190 -3.87 31.55 19.09
C ARG A 190 -2.98 32.73 19.55
N ASN A 191 -1.81 32.41 20.12
CA ASN A 191 -0.86 33.42 20.60
C ASN A 191 0.07 33.95 19.52
N ASN A 192 0.12 33.35 18.34
CA ASN A 192 0.88 33.82 17.18
C ASN A 192 -0.09 34.29 16.10
N SER A 193 -0.43 35.58 16.13
CA SER A 193 -1.01 36.23 14.97
C SER A 193 -0.10 36.03 13.77
N VAL A 194 -0.66 35.41 12.72
CA VAL A 194 -0.04 35.21 11.37
C VAL A 194 1.01 34.11 11.27
N SER A 195 0.54 32.94 10.96
CA SER A 195 1.26 32.09 9.99
C SER A 195 0.20 31.38 9.16
N SER A 196 -0.05 31.90 7.97
CA SER A 196 -0.73 31.18 6.91
C SER A 196 -0.06 29.80 6.82
N VAL A 197 -0.84 28.75 6.97
CA VAL A 197 -0.40 27.43 6.53
C VAL A 197 -0.17 27.59 5.03
N ASN A 198 1.08 27.74 4.65
CA ASN A 198 1.46 27.57 3.27
C ASN A 198 1.12 26.13 2.96
N ILE A 199 0.01 25.91 2.28
CA ILE A 199 -0.17 24.73 1.45
C ILE A 199 1.00 24.84 0.49
N SER A 200 2.09 24.13 0.80
CA SER A 200 3.21 24.01 -0.11
C SER A 200 2.57 23.55 -1.40
N LYS A 201 2.64 24.40 -2.42
CA LYS A 201 2.23 24.07 -3.78
C LYS A 201 2.70 22.66 -4.04
N ILE A 202 1.76 21.76 -4.20
CA ILE A 202 2.06 20.47 -4.78
C ILE A 202 2.56 20.82 -6.17
N ALA A 203 3.87 20.79 -6.36
CA ALA A 203 4.44 20.78 -7.70
C ALA A 203 4.01 19.43 -8.28
N VAL A 204 2.87 19.42 -8.94
CA VAL A 204 2.55 18.40 -9.91
C VAL A 204 3.50 18.69 -11.05
N GLU A 205 4.67 18.09 -11.03
CA GLU A 205 5.44 17.92 -12.25
C GLU A 205 4.63 16.97 -13.14
N GLN A 206 3.71 17.57 -13.87
CA GLN A 206 3.17 16.96 -15.07
C GLN A 206 4.25 17.07 -16.14
N ASP A 207 5.09 16.07 -16.23
CA ASP A 207 5.73 15.74 -17.49
C ASP A 207 4.67 15.22 -18.46
N VAL A 208 3.92 16.15 -19.02
CA VAL A 208 3.11 15.91 -20.21
C VAL A 208 4.07 15.83 -21.38
N LEU A 209 4.57 14.65 -21.67
CA LEU A 209 5.14 14.33 -22.96
C LEU A 209 4.01 14.31 -24.00
N LEU A 210 3.68 15.48 -24.55
CA LEU A 210 2.98 15.58 -25.83
C LEU A 210 3.90 15.00 -26.90
N LYS A 211 3.71 13.74 -27.27
CA LYS A 211 4.16 13.23 -28.54
C LYS A 211 3.21 13.76 -29.59
N GLU A 212 3.67 14.73 -30.35
CA GLU A 212 3.08 15.08 -31.62
C GLU A 212 3.22 13.89 -32.58
N ILE A 213 2.13 13.56 -33.24
CA ILE A 213 2.07 12.68 -34.41
C ILE A 213 2.17 13.54 -35.67
#